data_c59afb8546734126383c9466b041f915
#
_entry.id   c59afb8546734126383c9466b041f915
#
_cell.length_a   1.000
_cell.length_b   1.000
_cell.length_c   1.000
_cell.angle_alpha   90.00
_cell.angle_beta   90.00
_cell.angle_gamma   90.00
#
_symmetry.space_group_name_H-M   'P 1'
#
loop_
_entity.id
_entity.type
_entity.pdbx_description
1 polymer ?
#
loop_
_entity_poly.entity_id
_entity_poly.type
_entity_poly.pdbx_seq_one_letter_code
_entity_poly.pdbx_strand_id
1 'polypeptide(L)'
;MKKSLIALGVLAAVVGVAQAENTTTLYGSMAHSVVVAKKFNGDKKNNWDLDRSVARFGIRGNEDLSSGLQAFYRFEFNAYDNGLSGKEGTRYAYLGLRGDFGTLTLGRQDTLFKQATSFNDNFQDVYFGEFHHGPNRLSKVISYVSPDMSGFKLGASMVLDGDNSVITTSDSRGIDAWEAAAFYDANGIFAGGAYQSRDAGRKTDKYYGGSVGYKNDTFKVGFGYEKQDKADSYYNLAGEYYLGNNTFRAGFGYDDNKGKNDWFEYALGYQYNLSERTYTWVEGAYYDPRAKGVVENYKVVVGVRHDF
;
A
#
# COMPACT_ATOMS: atom_id res chain seq x y z
N MET A 1 22.78 20.20 16.97
CA MET A 1 22.37 21.01 15.82
C MET A 1 23.39 21.11 14.67
N LYS A 2 24.44 20.27 14.62
CA LYS A 2 25.45 20.31 13.51
C LYS A 2 25.45 19.08 12.59
N LYS A 3 24.60 18.08 12.83
CA LYS A 3 24.53 16.85 12.01
C LYS A 3 23.51 16.87 10.89
N SER A 4 22.52 17.77 10.93
CA SER A 4 21.46 17.87 9.92
C SER A 4 21.87 18.63 8.64
N LEU A 5 22.92 19.45 8.71
CA LEU A 5 23.39 20.23 7.55
C LEU A 5 24.26 19.42 6.59
N ILE A 6 24.80 18.27 7.02
CA ILE A 6 25.63 17.42 6.15
C ILE A 6 24.76 16.59 5.19
N ALA A 7 23.55 16.21 5.60
CA ALA A 7 22.63 15.47 4.76
C ALA A 7 22.08 16.30 3.58
N LEU A 8 21.88 17.62 3.77
CA LEU A 8 21.47 18.51 2.69
C LEU A 8 22.60 18.81 1.69
N GLY A 9 23.85 18.82 2.14
CA GLY A 9 25.00 19.10 1.29
C GLY A 9 25.32 17.97 0.28
N VAL A 10 25.01 16.72 0.63
CA VAL A 10 25.21 15.57 -0.27
C VAL A 10 24.12 15.52 -1.36
N LEU A 11 22.91 15.99 -1.07
CA LEU A 11 21.83 16.09 -2.06
C LEU A 11 22.09 17.12 -3.17
N ALA A 12 22.82 18.20 -2.88
CA ALA A 12 23.14 19.23 -3.85
C ALA A 12 24.31 18.84 -4.79
N ALA A 13 25.15 17.88 -4.41
CA ALA A 13 26.30 17.45 -5.20
C ALA A 13 25.98 16.42 -6.31
N VAL A 14 24.77 15.82 -6.29
CA VAL A 14 24.33 14.82 -7.28
C VAL A 14 23.62 15.44 -8.50
N VAL A 15 23.41 16.75 -8.52
CA VAL A 15 22.65 17.47 -9.59
C VAL A 15 23.53 17.86 -10.78
N GLY A 16 24.73 17.36 -10.91
CA GLY A 16 25.68 17.88 -11.88
C GLY A 16 26.39 16.85 -12.77
N VAL A 17 25.67 15.91 -13.43
CA VAL A 17 26.19 15.29 -14.67
C VAL A 17 25.02 15.03 -15.62
N ALA A 18 24.90 15.89 -16.61
CA ALA A 18 24.02 15.68 -17.74
C ALA A 18 24.61 14.60 -18.64
N GLN A 19 24.09 13.38 -18.55
CA GLN A 19 24.23 12.38 -19.62
C GLN A 19 23.00 11.47 -19.63
N ALA A 20 22.32 11.46 -20.79
CA ALA A 20 21.26 10.55 -21.25
C ALA A 20 20.36 9.94 -20.15
N GLU A 21 19.16 10.49 -20.00
CA GLU A 21 17.97 9.95 -19.30
C GLU A 21 18.13 9.39 -17.87
N ASN A 22 19.25 9.65 -17.21
CA ASN A 22 19.41 9.31 -15.80
C ASN A 22 18.64 10.29 -14.94
N THR A 23 17.56 9.83 -14.32
CA THR A 23 16.70 10.71 -13.52
C THR A 23 16.86 10.41 -12.03
N THR A 24 16.97 11.47 -11.26
CA THR A 24 16.81 11.42 -9.81
C THR A 24 15.75 12.43 -9.40
N THR A 25 14.69 11.97 -8.76
CA THR A 25 13.57 12.82 -8.34
C THR A 25 13.44 12.77 -6.83
N LEU A 26 13.47 13.93 -6.19
CA LEU A 26 12.98 14.12 -4.84
C LEU A 26 11.46 14.29 -4.91
N TYR A 27 10.74 13.60 -4.06
CA TYR A 27 9.28 13.67 -3.99
C TYR A 27 8.81 13.51 -2.55
N GLY A 28 7.59 13.92 -2.31
CA GLY A 28 6.97 13.73 -1.00
C GLY A 28 5.48 13.99 -1.02
N SER A 29 4.86 13.72 0.13
CA SER A 29 3.43 13.95 0.35
C SER A 29 3.21 14.37 1.79
N MET A 30 2.33 15.33 1.98
CA MET A 30 1.84 15.75 3.28
C MET A 30 0.31 15.83 3.26
N ALA A 31 -0.32 15.16 4.22
CA ALA A 31 -1.76 15.21 4.39
C ALA A 31 -2.12 15.28 5.86
N HIS A 32 -3.11 16.10 6.16
CA HIS A 32 -3.75 16.18 7.47
C HIS A 32 -5.26 16.11 7.33
N SER A 33 -5.89 15.49 8.30
CA SER A 33 -7.35 15.35 8.33
C SER A 33 -7.91 15.55 9.72
N VAL A 34 -9.07 16.15 9.79
CA VAL A 34 -9.92 16.16 10.99
C VAL A 34 -10.78 14.91 10.94
N VAL A 35 -10.70 14.12 11.99
CA VAL A 35 -11.40 12.84 12.13
C VAL A 35 -12.42 12.93 13.22
N VAL A 36 -13.62 12.41 12.94
CA VAL A 36 -14.64 12.13 13.94
C VAL A 36 -14.92 10.64 13.89
N ALA A 37 -14.66 9.95 14.98
CA ALA A 37 -14.86 8.52 15.06
C ALA A 37 -15.53 8.10 16.38
N LYS A 38 -16.31 7.04 16.30
CA LYS A 38 -16.79 6.30 17.46
C LYS A 38 -15.86 5.12 17.69
N LYS A 39 -15.18 5.08 18.83
CA LYS A 39 -14.14 4.08 19.08
C LYS A 39 -14.67 2.66 19.21
N PHE A 40 -13.85 1.71 18.72
CA PHE A 40 -14.06 0.27 18.75
C PHE A 40 -14.21 -0.36 20.16
N ASN A 41 -13.85 0.32 21.24
CA ASN A 41 -13.76 -0.25 22.58
C ASN A 41 -14.88 0.15 23.55
N GLY A 42 -16.12 0.32 23.07
CA GLY A 42 -17.23 0.58 23.95
C GLY A 42 -17.34 2.00 24.49
N ASP A 43 -16.47 2.89 24.10
CA ASP A 43 -16.59 4.33 24.40
C ASP A 43 -17.80 4.90 23.67
N LYS A 44 -18.81 5.30 24.43
CA LYS A 44 -20.07 5.88 23.90
C LYS A 44 -19.89 7.31 23.38
N LYS A 45 -18.69 7.87 23.41
CA LYS A 45 -18.41 9.26 23.02
C LYS A 45 -17.68 9.31 21.68
N ASN A 46 -18.12 10.24 20.83
CA ASN A 46 -17.38 10.60 19.63
C ASN A 46 -16.07 11.27 20.03
N ASN A 47 -14.99 10.88 19.40
CA ASN A 47 -13.69 11.54 19.56
C ASN A 47 -13.40 12.37 18.32
N TRP A 48 -12.94 13.60 18.55
CA TRP A 48 -12.36 14.45 17.53
C TRP A 48 -10.85 14.33 17.62
N ASP A 49 -10.20 14.20 16.46
CA ASP A 49 -8.74 14.14 16.39
C ASP A 49 -8.27 14.89 15.14
N LEU A 50 -7.06 15.42 15.20
CA LEU A 50 -6.32 15.87 14.04
C LEU A 50 -5.37 14.74 13.65
N ASP A 51 -5.79 13.96 12.69
CA ASP A 51 -4.99 12.86 12.18
C ASP A 51 -4.05 13.34 11.08
N ARG A 52 -2.97 12.65 10.98
CA ARG A 52 -1.96 12.82 9.97
C ARG A 52 -1.97 11.59 9.08
N SER A 53 -2.74 11.67 7.99
CA SER A 53 -2.94 10.56 7.09
C SER A 53 -1.66 10.17 6.36
N VAL A 54 -0.90 11.17 5.94
CA VAL A 54 0.34 10.98 5.18
C VAL A 54 1.36 12.06 5.55
N ALA A 55 2.56 11.64 5.91
CA ALA A 55 3.75 12.50 5.93
C ALA A 55 4.92 11.65 5.47
N ARG A 56 5.38 11.87 4.25
CA ARG A 56 6.47 11.09 3.65
C ARG A 56 7.30 11.91 2.68
N PHE A 57 8.56 11.54 2.57
CA PHE A 57 9.45 12.03 1.52
C PHE A 57 10.34 10.90 1.03
N GLY A 58 10.84 11.02 -0.19
CA GLY A 58 11.66 10.00 -0.78
C GLY A 58 12.47 10.50 -1.97
N ILE A 59 13.39 9.65 -2.39
CA ILE A 59 14.18 9.82 -3.60
C ILE A 59 13.99 8.56 -4.43
N ARG A 60 13.74 8.73 -5.72
CA ARG A 60 13.71 7.65 -6.71
C ARG A 60 14.49 8.06 -7.95
N GLY A 61 15.03 7.08 -8.63
CA GLY A 61 15.75 7.36 -9.86
C GLY A 61 15.97 6.10 -10.70
N ASN A 62 16.42 6.33 -11.90
CA ASN A 62 16.83 5.29 -12.83
C ASN A 62 18.07 5.72 -13.61
N GLU A 63 18.84 4.74 -14.04
CA GLU A 63 20.04 4.88 -14.84
C GLU A 63 20.04 3.85 -15.96
N ASP A 64 20.19 4.30 -17.19
CA ASP A 64 20.36 3.44 -18.36
C ASP A 64 21.79 2.91 -18.42
N LEU A 65 21.94 1.60 -18.32
CA LEU A 65 23.24 0.92 -18.26
C LEU A 65 23.77 0.49 -19.62
N SER A 66 23.07 0.74 -20.71
CA SER A 66 23.28 0.24 -22.06
C SER A 66 22.53 -1.05 -22.40
N SER A 67 22.42 -1.33 -23.72
CA SER A 67 21.82 -2.58 -24.23
C SER A 67 20.42 -2.91 -23.70
N GLY A 68 19.59 -1.88 -23.40
CA GLY A 68 18.23 -2.07 -22.87
C GLY A 68 18.17 -2.46 -21.37
N LEU A 69 19.31 -2.48 -20.69
CA LEU A 69 19.38 -2.70 -19.26
C LEU A 69 19.30 -1.38 -18.52
N GLN A 70 18.45 -1.30 -17.48
CA GLN A 70 18.29 -0.13 -16.64
C GLN A 70 18.38 -0.52 -15.15
N ALA A 71 19.17 0.23 -14.39
CA ALA A 71 19.13 0.21 -12.93
C ALA A 71 18.06 1.21 -12.43
N PHE A 72 17.40 0.88 -11.32
CA PHE A 72 16.47 1.81 -10.67
C PHE A 72 16.49 1.62 -9.16
N TYR A 73 16.13 2.68 -8.43
CA TYR A 73 16.12 2.68 -6.98
C TYR A 73 15.01 3.55 -6.40
N ARG A 74 14.65 3.27 -5.15
CA ARG A 74 13.72 4.07 -4.37
C ARG A 74 14.07 4.00 -2.88
N PHE A 75 14.16 5.19 -2.28
CA PHE A 75 14.14 5.37 -0.83
C PHE A 75 12.94 6.21 -0.46
N GLU A 76 12.16 5.78 0.52
CA GLU A 76 11.02 6.55 1.04
C GLU A 76 10.89 6.34 2.54
N PHE A 77 10.70 7.44 3.24
CA PHE A 77 10.57 7.48 4.69
C PHE A 77 9.24 8.11 5.08
N ASN A 78 8.63 7.59 6.15
CA ASN A 78 7.57 8.29 6.85
C ASN A 78 8.19 9.31 7.80
N ALA A 79 7.78 10.56 7.69
CA ALA A 79 8.10 11.63 8.60
C ALA A 79 6.95 11.78 9.61
N TYR A 80 6.86 10.86 10.58
CA TYR A 80 5.83 10.93 11.61
C TYR A 80 6.26 11.87 12.74
N ASP A 81 5.40 12.85 13.01
CA ASP A 81 5.46 13.69 14.18
C ASP A 81 4.32 13.32 15.15
N ASN A 82 4.42 12.19 15.81
CA ASN A 82 3.45 11.84 16.85
C ASN A 82 3.94 12.18 18.25
N GLY A 83 4.92 13.09 18.38
CA GLY A 83 5.37 13.68 19.64
C GLY A 83 5.94 12.70 20.69
N LEU A 84 5.78 11.40 20.47
CA LEU A 84 6.06 10.36 21.47
C LEU A 84 7.01 9.26 21.02
N SER A 85 7.33 9.13 19.75
CA SER A 85 8.16 7.99 19.34
C SER A 85 9.29 8.26 18.37
N GLY A 86 9.36 9.42 17.72
CA GLY A 86 10.48 9.77 16.83
C GLY A 86 10.92 8.68 15.83
N LYS A 87 10.10 7.68 15.60
CA LYS A 87 10.44 6.54 14.75
C LYS A 87 10.10 6.89 13.32
N GLU A 88 11.09 7.41 12.62
CA GLU A 88 11.08 7.46 11.18
C GLU A 88 11.01 6.02 10.65
N GLY A 89 9.93 5.67 9.97
CA GLY A 89 9.77 4.34 9.39
C GLY A 89 10.19 4.33 7.94
N THR A 90 11.14 3.47 7.57
CA THR A 90 11.46 3.22 6.16
C THR A 90 10.29 2.51 5.49
N ARG A 91 9.71 3.12 4.45
CA ARG A 91 8.66 2.52 3.61
C ARG A 91 9.25 1.72 2.47
N TYR A 92 10.14 2.33 1.70
CA TYR A 92 10.87 1.70 0.60
C TYR A 92 12.37 1.90 0.77
N ALA A 93 13.14 0.86 0.48
CA ALA A 93 14.58 0.91 0.39
C ALA A 93 15.01 -0.25 -0.52
N TYR A 94 15.00 -0.02 -1.82
CA TYR A 94 15.32 -1.05 -2.80
C TYR A 94 16.12 -0.52 -3.99
N LEU A 95 16.86 -1.44 -4.59
CA LEU A 95 17.54 -1.31 -5.87
C LEU A 95 17.05 -2.42 -6.80
N GLY A 96 16.93 -2.14 -8.08
CA GLY A 96 16.52 -3.13 -9.07
C GLY A 96 17.21 -2.97 -10.41
N LEU A 97 17.10 -4.02 -11.21
CA LEU A 97 17.49 -4.07 -12.63
C LEU A 97 16.28 -4.47 -13.46
N ARG A 98 16.06 -3.83 -14.58
CA ARG A 98 15.03 -4.19 -15.54
C ARG A 98 15.53 -4.16 -16.98
N GLY A 99 14.95 -5.00 -17.81
CA GLY A 99 15.30 -5.14 -19.21
C GLY A 99 14.37 -6.15 -19.89
N ASP A 100 14.77 -6.70 -21.03
CA ASP A 100 14.00 -7.69 -21.78
C ASP A 100 13.74 -8.98 -20.99
N PHE A 101 14.54 -9.25 -19.96
CA PHE A 101 14.36 -10.39 -19.05
C PHE A 101 13.28 -10.15 -17.99
N GLY A 102 12.71 -8.96 -17.87
CA GLY A 102 11.80 -8.55 -16.81
C GLY A 102 12.45 -7.65 -15.77
N THR A 103 12.04 -7.76 -14.52
CA THR A 103 12.47 -6.89 -13.42
C THR A 103 12.90 -7.70 -12.21
N LEU A 104 14.12 -7.48 -11.75
CA LEU A 104 14.68 -8.01 -10.50
C LEU A 104 14.80 -6.86 -9.49
N THR A 105 14.29 -7.02 -8.27
CA THR A 105 14.32 -5.99 -7.23
C THR A 105 14.83 -6.58 -5.91
N LEU A 106 15.72 -5.87 -5.24
CA LEU A 106 16.34 -6.26 -3.98
C LEU A 106 16.09 -5.20 -2.92
N GLY A 107 15.57 -5.58 -1.76
CA GLY A 107 15.40 -4.68 -0.62
C GLY A 107 13.95 -4.57 -0.14
N ARG A 108 13.65 -3.50 0.62
CA ARG A 108 12.33 -3.27 1.18
C ARG A 108 11.38 -2.71 0.14
N GLN A 109 10.33 -3.45 -0.15
CA GLN A 109 9.36 -3.15 -1.21
C GLN A 109 7.97 -3.68 -0.88
N ASP A 110 6.96 -3.29 -1.67
CA ASP A 110 5.63 -3.87 -1.60
C ASP A 110 5.67 -5.37 -1.93
N THR A 111 4.90 -6.15 -1.21
CA THR A 111 4.70 -7.57 -1.50
C THR A 111 3.96 -7.76 -2.81
N LEU A 112 4.19 -8.87 -3.49
CA LEU A 112 3.41 -9.24 -4.67
C LEU A 112 1.95 -9.49 -4.30
N PHE A 113 1.70 -9.98 -3.08
CA PHE A 113 0.36 -10.14 -2.54
C PHE A 113 -0.39 -8.80 -2.48
N LYS A 114 0.23 -7.77 -1.92
CA LYS A 114 -0.34 -6.42 -1.94
C LYS A 114 -0.63 -5.93 -3.35
N GLN A 115 0.32 -6.11 -4.27
CA GLN A 115 0.12 -5.66 -5.66
C GLN A 115 -1.08 -6.33 -6.33
N ALA A 116 -1.35 -7.60 -6.00
CA ALA A 116 -2.48 -8.35 -6.54
C ALA A 116 -3.83 -7.98 -5.90
N THR A 117 -3.84 -7.51 -4.65
CA THR A 117 -5.09 -7.28 -3.89
C THR A 117 -5.50 -5.82 -3.78
N SER A 118 -4.60 -4.86 -4.06
CA SER A 118 -4.82 -3.44 -3.79
C SER A 118 -5.55 -2.64 -4.88
N PHE A 119 -6.17 -3.30 -5.87
CA PHE A 119 -6.91 -2.58 -6.92
C PHE A 119 -8.04 -1.71 -6.34
N ASN A 120 -8.65 -2.12 -5.24
CA ASN A 120 -9.75 -1.43 -4.57
C ASN A 120 -9.32 -0.52 -3.40
N ASP A 121 -8.03 -0.29 -3.21
CA ASP A 121 -7.50 0.70 -2.25
C ASP A 121 -7.72 2.12 -2.81
N ASN A 122 -8.94 2.62 -2.65
CA ASN A 122 -9.42 3.86 -3.29
C ASN A 122 -9.60 5.01 -2.30
N PHE A 123 -9.73 4.71 -1.01
CA PHE A 123 -10.00 5.71 0.03
C PHE A 123 -8.71 6.28 0.62
N GLN A 124 -8.76 7.50 1.17
CA GLN A 124 -7.59 8.20 1.70
C GLN A 124 -7.33 7.87 3.18
N ASP A 125 -8.39 7.88 3.99
CA ASP A 125 -8.29 7.81 5.44
C ASP A 125 -9.25 6.83 6.10
N VAL A 126 -10.34 6.45 5.43
CA VAL A 126 -11.17 5.36 5.93
C VAL A 126 -10.54 4.04 5.51
N TYR A 127 -10.35 3.14 6.47
CA TYR A 127 -9.75 1.82 6.24
C TYR A 127 -10.73 0.92 5.48
N PHE A 128 -10.92 1.20 4.20
CA PHE A 128 -11.76 0.42 3.32
C PHE A 128 -10.94 -0.15 2.16
N GLY A 129 -11.13 -1.44 1.85
CA GLY A 129 -10.43 -2.09 0.75
C GLY A 129 -8.92 -2.24 0.96
N GLU A 130 -8.40 -1.77 2.07
CA GLU A 130 -7.06 -2.12 2.51
C GLU A 130 -7.05 -3.62 2.81
N PHE A 131 -6.03 -4.33 2.30
CA PHE A 131 -5.94 -5.73 2.61
C PHE A 131 -5.79 -5.95 4.11
N HIS A 132 -6.57 -6.89 4.58
CA HIS A 132 -6.63 -7.26 5.97
C HIS A 132 -5.65 -8.38 6.31
N HIS A 133 -5.09 -9.03 5.30
CA HIS A 133 -4.25 -10.20 5.47
C HIS A 133 -2.86 -9.96 4.89
N GLY A 134 -1.86 -10.14 5.72
CA GLY A 134 -0.47 -10.07 5.31
C GLY A 134 0.18 -8.69 5.38
N PRO A 135 1.50 -8.62 5.33
CA PRO A 135 2.22 -7.37 5.37
C PRO A 135 2.21 -6.67 4.00
N ASN A 136 2.03 -5.36 4.05
CA ASN A 136 2.09 -4.49 2.89
C ASN A 136 3.46 -4.46 2.23
N ARG A 137 4.49 -4.47 3.08
CA ARG A 137 5.90 -4.35 2.68
C ARG A 137 6.75 -5.25 3.53
N LEU A 138 7.71 -5.88 2.88
CA LEU A 138 8.71 -6.70 3.54
C LEU A 138 10.11 -6.17 3.23
N SER A 139 11.01 -6.31 4.19
CA SER A 139 12.45 -6.05 4.03
C SER A 139 13.16 -7.31 3.58
N LYS A 140 14.41 -7.18 3.11
CA LYS A 140 15.25 -8.31 2.68
C LYS A 140 14.60 -9.18 1.59
N VAL A 141 13.79 -8.55 0.73
CA VAL A 141 13.09 -9.22 -0.37
C VAL A 141 14.00 -9.32 -1.58
N ILE A 142 13.98 -10.48 -2.21
CA ILE A 142 14.39 -10.68 -3.60
C ILE A 142 13.11 -10.94 -4.38
N SER A 143 12.78 -10.08 -5.34
CA SER A 143 11.57 -10.19 -6.16
C SER A 143 11.91 -10.17 -7.64
N TYR A 144 11.29 -11.04 -8.40
CA TYR A 144 11.34 -11.07 -9.85
C TYR A 144 9.94 -10.98 -10.43
N VAL A 145 9.79 -10.13 -11.45
CA VAL A 145 8.58 -10.03 -12.27
C VAL A 145 8.97 -10.19 -13.74
N SER A 146 8.27 -11.06 -14.45
CA SER A 146 8.52 -11.34 -15.88
C SER A 146 8.34 -10.08 -16.73
N PRO A 147 8.86 -10.09 -17.97
CA PRO A 147 8.45 -9.12 -18.97
C PRO A 147 6.92 -9.10 -19.16
N ASP A 148 6.43 -8.02 -19.75
CA ASP A 148 5.05 -7.93 -20.16
C ASP A 148 4.78 -8.82 -21.37
N MET A 149 3.84 -9.74 -21.23
CA MET A 149 3.40 -10.69 -22.26
C MET A 149 1.99 -10.34 -22.72
N SER A 150 1.84 -9.21 -23.39
CA SER A 150 0.53 -8.68 -23.84
C SER A 150 -0.45 -8.42 -22.69
N GLY A 151 0.04 -7.78 -21.64
CA GLY A 151 -0.67 -7.48 -20.40
C GLY A 151 -0.48 -8.51 -19.29
N PHE A 152 0.01 -9.71 -19.58
CA PHE A 152 0.32 -10.72 -18.57
C PHE A 152 1.72 -10.56 -17.99
N LYS A 153 1.82 -10.73 -16.67
CA LYS A 153 3.09 -10.80 -15.93
C LYS A 153 2.99 -11.87 -14.85
N LEU A 154 4.09 -12.57 -14.63
CA LEU A 154 4.27 -13.51 -13.53
C LEU A 154 5.29 -12.95 -12.54
N GLY A 155 5.04 -13.13 -11.26
CA GLY A 155 5.93 -12.68 -10.19
C GLY A 155 6.24 -13.78 -9.20
N ALA A 156 7.47 -13.76 -8.69
CA ALA A 156 7.90 -14.57 -7.56
C ALA A 156 8.80 -13.74 -6.65
N SER A 157 8.67 -13.93 -5.35
CA SER A 157 9.55 -13.28 -4.37
C SER A 157 9.90 -14.21 -3.22
N MET A 158 11.03 -13.90 -2.58
CA MET A 158 11.44 -14.54 -1.34
C MET A 158 12.00 -13.51 -0.36
N VAL A 159 11.81 -13.76 0.93
CA VAL A 159 12.34 -12.97 2.04
C VAL A 159 13.43 -13.79 2.70
N LEU A 160 14.64 -13.23 2.80
CA LEU A 160 15.79 -13.88 3.41
C LEU A 160 15.97 -13.40 4.85
N ASP A 161 16.15 -14.36 5.77
CA ASP A 161 16.58 -14.18 7.16
C ASP A 161 16.02 -12.94 7.87
N GLY A 162 14.77 -13.06 8.34
CA GLY A 162 14.26 -12.26 9.44
C GLY A 162 13.93 -10.81 9.16
N ASP A 163 12.82 -10.52 8.52
CA ASP A 163 12.10 -9.28 8.85
C ASP A 163 11.38 -9.50 10.19
N ASN A 164 11.93 -8.97 11.29
CA ASN A 164 11.36 -9.06 12.64
C ASN A 164 9.94 -8.52 12.76
N SER A 165 9.41 -7.84 11.75
CA SER A 165 8.01 -7.40 11.70
C SER A 165 7.04 -8.52 11.32
N VAL A 166 7.57 -9.64 10.80
CA VAL A 166 6.78 -10.74 10.25
C VAL A 166 7.06 -12.08 10.95
N ILE A 167 8.25 -12.22 11.55
CA ILE A 167 8.74 -13.47 12.11
C ILE A 167 9.03 -13.27 13.59
N THR A 168 8.35 -14.06 14.40
CA THR A 168 8.44 -13.99 15.87
C THR A 168 9.51 -14.88 16.46
N THR A 169 10.35 -15.51 15.65
CA THR A 169 11.38 -16.44 16.12
C THR A 169 12.80 -15.95 15.85
N SER A 170 13.63 -16.04 16.86
CA SER A 170 15.04 -15.70 16.85
C SER A 170 15.96 -16.70 16.12
N ASP A 171 15.40 -17.66 15.41
CA ASP A 171 16.15 -18.81 14.83
C ASP A 171 15.81 -19.09 13.37
N SER A 172 15.42 -18.06 12.62
CA SER A 172 15.16 -18.19 11.17
C SER A 172 16.48 -18.20 10.40
N ARG A 173 16.80 -19.31 9.78
CA ARG A 173 17.94 -19.46 8.88
C ARG A 173 17.42 -19.83 7.50
N GLY A 174 17.46 -18.88 6.56
CA GLY A 174 17.11 -19.16 5.17
C GLY A 174 15.97 -18.34 4.59
N ILE A 175 14.96 -18.99 4.02
CA ILE A 175 13.80 -18.33 3.40
C ILE A 175 12.64 -18.29 4.40
N ASP A 176 12.31 -17.10 4.85
CA ASP A 176 11.27 -16.88 5.87
C ASP A 176 9.88 -16.66 5.28
N ALA A 177 9.83 -16.18 4.04
CA ALA A 177 8.59 -16.05 3.29
C ALA A 177 8.85 -16.18 1.80
N TRP A 178 7.85 -16.59 1.05
CA TRP A 178 7.86 -16.56 -0.40
C TRP A 178 6.48 -16.25 -0.95
N GLU A 179 6.44 -15.71 -2.15
CA GLU A 179 5.22 -15.35 -2.86
C GLU A 179 5.29 -15.82 -4.31
N ALA A 180 4.13 -16.13 -4.85
CA ALA A 180 3.92 -16.29 -6.28
C ALA A 180 2.67 -15.49 -6.68
N ALA A 181 2.74 -14.78 -7.81
CA ALA A 181 1.66 -13.97 -8.31
C ALA A 181 1.54 -14.00 -9.83
N ALA A 182 0.34 -13.76 -10.30
CA ALA A 182 0.05 -13.53 -11.72
C ALA A 182 -0.79 -12.26 -11.84
N PHE A 183 -0.51 -11.47 -12.87
CA PHE A 183 -1.18 -10.21 -13.14
C PHE A 183 -1.59 -10.15 -14.60
N TYR A 184 -2.71 -9.51 -14.85
CA TYR A 184 -3.13 -9.04 -16.16
C TYR A 184 -3.52 -7.56 -16.06
N ASP A 185 -2.94 -6.72 -16.88
CA ASP A 185 -3.24 -5.29 -16.94
C ASP A 185 -3.16 -4.81 -18.39
N ALA A 186 -4.30 -4.80 -19.05
CA ALA A 186 -4.43 -4.30 -20.42
C ALA A 186 -5.88 -3.88 -20.72
N ASN A 187 -6.03 -2.91 -21.63
CA ASN A 187 -7.33 -2.42 -22.10
C ASN A 187 -8.28 -1.95 -20.98
N GLY A 188 -7.72 -1.41 -19.90
CA GLY A 188 -8.47 -0.98 -18.72
C GLY A 188 -8.87 -2.11 -17.78
N ILE A 189 -8.63 -3.37 -18.13
CA ILE A 189 -8.90 -4.52 -17.28
C ILE A 189 -7.67 -4.81 -16.44
N PHE A 190 -7.86 -4.93 -15.13
CA PHE A 190 -6.89 -5.45 -14.17
C PHE A 190 -7.40 -6.76 -13.58
N ALA A 191 -6.53 -7.75 -13.50
CA ALA A 191 -6.74 -8.96 -12.71
C ALA A 191 -5.41 -9.36 -12.06
N GLY A 192 -5.40 -9.52 -10.74
CA GLY A 192 -4.25 -9.96 -9.98
C GLY A 192 -4.63 -11.11 -9.06
N GLY A 193 -3.75 -12.10 -8.95
CA GLY A 193 -3.89 -13.19 -7.98
C GLY A 193 -2.55 -13.51 -7.38
N ALA A 194 -2.49 -13.74 -6.06
CA ALA A 194 -1.26 -14.05 -5.35
C ALA A 194 -1.47 -15.08 -4.24
N TYR A 195 -0.41 -15.83 -4.02
CA TYR A 195 -0.23 -16.69 -2.86
C TYR A 195 1.00 -16.22 -2.10
N GLN A 196 0.90 -16.18 -0.76
CA GLN A 196 2.02 -15.89 0.12
C GLN A 196 2.10 -16.98 1.20
N SER A 197 3.30 -17.48 1.46
CA SER A 197 3.62 -18.37 2.57
C SER A 197 4.64 -17.70 3.46
N ARG A 198 4.40 -17.67 4.77
CA ARG A 198 5.31 -17.07 5.76
C ARG A 198 5.57 -18.02 6.90
N ASP A 199 6.80 -18.08 7.33
CA ASP A 199 7.15 -18.75 8.58
C ASP A 199 6.78 -17.83 9.77
N ALA A 200 5.85 -18.28 10.59
CA ALA A 200 5.44 -17.61 11.82
C ALA A 200 5.98 -18.35 13.06
N GLY A 201 7.15 -18.96 12.94
CA GLY A 201 7.86 -19.68 13.96
C GLY A 201 7.42 -21.13 14.08
N ARG A 202 6.40 -21.43 14.88
CA ARG A 202 5.87 -22.80 15.03
C ARG A 202 4.84 -23.17 13.97
N LYS A 203 4.43 -22.23 13.13
CA LYS A 203 3.38 -22.39 12.12
C LYS A 203 3.81 -21.70 10.84
N THR A 204 3.32 -22.20 9.72
CA THR A 204 3.37 -21.51 8.44
C THR A 204 2.02 -20.87 8.20
N ASP A 205 1.99 -19.53 8.12
CA ASP A 205 0.80 -18.79 7.72
C ASP A 205 0.75 -18.70 6.19
N LYS A 206 -0.42 -18.95 5.64
CA LYS A 206 -0.67 -18.95 4.21
C LYS A 206 -1.77 -17.94 3.88
N TYR A 207 -1.55 -17.16 2.83
CA TYR A 207 -2.47 -16.13 2.36
C TYR A 207 -2.77 -16.33 0.89
N TYR A 208 -4.01 -16.14 0.53
CA TYR A 208 -4.53 -16.20 -0.84
C TYR A 208 -5.27 -14.90 -1.09
N GLY A 209 -5.04 -14.28 -2.21
CA GLY A 209 -5.75 -13.05 -2.50
C GLY A 209 -5.64 -12.66 -3.96
N GLY A 210 -6.53 -11.76 -4.34
CA GLY A 210 -6.53 -11.19 -5.66
C GLY A 210 -7.60 -10.12 -5.81
N SER A 211 -7.51 -9.40 -6.89
CA SER A 211 -8.53 -8.45 -7.31
C SER A 211 -8.71 -8.47 -8.81
N VAL A 212 -9.90 -8.12 -9.23
CA VAL A 212 -10.26 -7.93 -10.64
C VAL A 212 -11.06 -6.65 -10.76
N GLY A 213 -10.82 -5.90 -11.82
CA GLY A 213 -11.56 -4.68 -12.05
C GLY A 213 -11.36 -4.09 -13.43
N TYR A 214 -12.07 -3.00 -13.64
CA TYR A 214 -12.00 -2.20 -14.85
C TYR A 214 -11.84 -0.73 -14.52
N LYS A 215 -10.99 -0.04 -15.26
CA LYS A 215 -10.78 1.40 -15.15
C LYS A 215 -10.70 2.04 -16.53
N ASN A 216 -11.34 3.19 -16.66
CA ASN A 216 -11.20 4.11 -17.78
C ASN A 216 -11.15 5.56 -17.27
N ASP A 217 -11.25 6.53 -18.17
CA ASP A 217 -11.20 7.97 -17.83
C ASP A 217 -12.43 8.45 -17.05
N THR A 218 -13.51 7.67 -17.02
CA THR A 218 -14.78 8.06 -16.40
C THR A 218 -15.00 7.37 -15.07
N PHE A 219 -14.63 6.09 -14.95
CA PHE A 219 -14.87 5.32 -13.75
C PHE A 219 -13.85 4.20 -13.53
N LYS A 220 -13.78 3.74 -12.29
CA LYS A 220 -13.09 2.53 -11.86
C LYS A 220 -14.05 1.69 -11.04
N VAL A 221 -14.07 0.39 -11.24
CA VAL A 221 -14.82 -0.56 -10.42
C VAL A 221 -14.03 -1.85 -10.27
N GLY A 222 -14.02 -2.43 -9.09
CA GLY A 222 -13.28 -3.66 -8.86
C GLY A 222 -13.82 -4.46 -7.69
N PHE A 223 -13.53 -5.75 -7.73
CA PHE A 223 -13.79 -6.72 -6.69
C PHE A 223 -12.47 -7.26 -6.16
N GLY A 224 -12.34 -7.39 -4.84
CA GLY A 224 -11.19 -7.94 -4.15
C GLY A 224 -11.58 -9.09 -3.23
N TYR A 225 -10.66 -10.04 -3.11
CA TYR A 225 -10.77 -11.16 -2.20
C TYR A 225 -9.44 -11.44 -1.54
N GLU A 226 -9.47 -11.66 -0.22
CA GLU A 226 -8.31 -12.06 0.58
C GLU A 226 -8.70 -13.12 1.59
N LYS A 227 -7.77 -14.02 1.88
CA LYS A 227 -7.96 -15.07 2.87
C LYS A 227 -6.65 -15.44 3.54
N GLN A 228 -6.70 -15.57 4.86
CA GLN A 228 -5.70 -16.29 5.63
C GLN A 228 -6.16 -17.74 5.85
N ASP A 229 -5.28 -18.72 5.61
CA ASP A 229 -5.62 -20.14 5.82
C ASP A 229 -6.06 -20.39 7.27
N LYS A 230 -7.19 -21.10 7.43
CA LYS A 230 -7.82 -21.41 8.73
C LYS A 230 -8.29 -20.21 9.55
N ALA A 231 -8.27 -19.01 8.99
CA ALA A 231 -8.75 -17.80 9.61
C ALA A 231 -9.81 -17.12 8.73
N ASP A 232 -9.76 -15.82 8.68
CA ASP A 232 -10.78 -14.94 8.12
C ASP A 232 -10.69 -14.86 6.60
N SER A 233 -11.80 -14.53 5.95
CA SER A 233 -11.87 -14.19 4.53
C SER A 233 -12.48 -12.82 4.37
N TYR A 234 -11.88 -11.96 3.54
CA TYR A 234 -12.37 -10.62 3.26
C TYR A 234 -12.74 -10.47 1.79
N TYR A 235 -13.89 -9.86 1.56
CA TYR A 235 -14.43 -9.57 0.24
C TYR A 235 -14.72 -8.09 0.15
N ASN A 236 -14.37 -7.44 -0.94
CA ASN A 236 -14.69 -6.04 -1.15
C ASN A 236 -15.11 -5.75 -2.59
N LEU A 237 -15.99 -4.78 -2.73
CA LEU A 237 -16.41 -4.18 -3.99
C LEU A 237 -16.27 -2.67 -3.84
N ALA A 238 -15.52 -2.03 -4.71
CA ALA A 238 -15.37 -0.58 -4.66
C ALA A 238 -15.38 0.04 -6.04
N GLY A 239 -15.78 1.30 -6.10
CA GLY A 239 -15.79 2.07 -7.33
C GLY A 239 -15.48 3.54 -7.12
N GLU A 240 -15.01 4.16 -8.18
CA GLU A 240 -14.79 5.59 -8.32
C GLU A 240 -15.46 6.10 -9.59
N TYR A 241 -15.99 7.31 -9.54
CA TYR A 241 -16.51 8.04 -10.68
C TYR A 241 -15.80 9.39 -10.79
N TYR A 242 -15.27 9.70 -11.96
CA TYR A 242 -14.48 10.88 -12.24
C TYR A 242 -15.29 11.90 -13.06
N LEU A 243 -15.40 13.13 -12.56
CA LEU A 243 -16.12 14.22 -13.22
C LEU A 243 -15.32 15.52 -13.10
N GLY A 244 -14.51 15.82 -14.09
CA GLY A 244 -13.59 16.97 -14.06
C GLY A 244 -12.66 16.87 -12.84
N ASN A 245 -12.69 17.88 -11.97
CA ASN A 245 -11.87 17.89 -10.75
C ASN A 245 -12.47 17.08 -9.59
N ASN A 246 -13.62 16.41 -9.80
CA ASN A 246 -14.34 15.70 -8.77
C ASN A 246 -14.14 14.19 -8.90
N THR A 247 -13.95 13.50 -7.77
CA THR A 247 -13.96 12.05 -7.68
C THR A 247 -14.93 11.61 -6.61
N PHE A 248 -15.88 10.77 -6.96
CA PHE A 248 -16.84 10.15 -6.04
C PHE A 248 -16.44 8.70 -5.82
N ARG A 249 -16.51 8.22 -4.57
CA ARG A 249 -16.13 6.86 -4.18
C ARG A 249 -17.26 6.18 -3.44
N ALA A 250 -17.42 4.89 -3.70
CA ALA A 250 -18.28 4.02 -2.90
C ALA A 250 -17.63 2.67 -2.73
N GLY A 251 -17.86 2.05 -1.56
CA GLY A 251 -17.30 0.76 -1.24
C GLY A 251 -18.20 -0.05 -0.31
N PHE A 252 -18.18 -1.37 -0.51
CA PHE A 252 -18.81 -2.37 0.33
C PHE A 252 -17.83 -3.50 0.62
N GLY A 253 -17.63 -3.84 1.89
CA GLY A 253 -16.76 -4.92 2.38
C GLY A 253 -17.53 -5.91 3.24
N TYR A 254 -17.09 -7.16 3.21
CA TYR A 254 -17.56 -8.23 4.09
C TYR A 254 -16.36 -9.04 4.61
N ASP A 255 -16.26 -9.12 5.91
CA ASP A 255 -15.26 -9.91 6.62
C ASP A 255 -15.94 -11.11 7.29
N ASP A 256 -15.64 -12.32 6.76
CA ASP A 256 -16.09 -13.62 7.31
C ASP A 256 -15.05 -14.07 8.35
N ASN A 257 -15.32 -13.78 9.61
CA ASN A 257 -14.46 -14.05 10.75
C ASN A 257 -14.75 -15.39 11.39
N LYS A 258 -14.01 -16.42 11.03
CA LYS A 258 -14.15 -17.75 11.64
C LYS A 258 -13.96 -17.73 13.16
N GLY A 259 -15.06 -18.00 13.89
CA GLY A 259 -15.07 -18.08 15.35
C GLY A 259 -15.19 -16.73 16.07
N LYS A 260 -15.42 -15.65 15.33
CA LYS A 260 -15.79 -14.31 15.80
C LYS A 260 -17.03 -13.85 15.06
N ASN A 261 -17.33 -12.56 15.20
CA ASN A 261 -18.46 -11.98 14.50
C ASN A 261 -18.03 -11.45 13.14
N ASP A 262 -18.86 -11.71 12.15
CA ASP A 262 -18.71 -11.13 10.82
C ASP A 262 -18.91 -9.63 10.84
N TRP A 263 -18.32 -8.94 9.87
CA TRP A 263 -18.42 -7.49 9.73
C TRP A 263 -18.84 -7.11 8.32
N PHE A 264 -19.70 -6.12 8.23
CA PHE A 264 -19.92 -5.40 7.00
C PHE A 264 -19.29 -4.02 7.08
N GLU A 265 -18.74 -3.56 5.97
CA GLU A 265 -18.14 -2.25 5.81
C GLU A 265 -18.84 -1.51 4.69
N TYR A 266 -19.15 -0.26 4.91
CA TYR A 266 -19.73 0.65 3.93
C TYR A 266 -18.90 1.91 3.94
N ALA A 267 -18.45 2.36 2.78
CA ALA A 267 -17.68 3.60 2.66
C ALA A 267 -18.19 4.47 1.52
N LEU A 268 -18.20 5.76 1.76
CA LEU A 268 -18.47 6.78 0.76
C LEU A 268 -17.38 7.84 0.83
N GLY A 269 -17.01 8.39 -0.32
CA GLY A 269 -15.98 9.42 -0.40
C GLY A 269 -16.23 10.42 -1.52
N TYR A 270 -15.78 11.64 -1.28
CA TYR A 270 -15.72 12.70 -2.27
C TYR A 270 -14.37 13.39 -2.18
N GLN A 271 -13.74 13.63 -3.32
CA GLN A 271 -12.49 14.38 -3.45
C GLN A 271 -12.67 15.49 -4.48
N TYR A 272 -12.09 16.64 -4.17
CA TYR A 272 -11.97 17.76 -5.11
C TYR A 272 -10.50 18.11 -5.33
N ASN A 273 -10.05 18.06 -6.58
CA ASN A 273 -8.70 18.41 -6.97
C ASN A 273 -8.58 19.94 -7.15
N LEU A 274 -7.85 20.58 -6.24
CA LEU A 274 -7.52 22.01 -6.31
C LEU A 274 -6.45 22.29 -7.38
N SER A 275 -5.56 21.32 -7.58
CA SER A 275 -4.52 21.29 -8.61
C SER A 275 -4.12 19.83 -8.88
N GLU A 276 -3.15 19.62 -9.79
CA GLU A 276 -2.56 18.30 -10.04
C GLU A 276 -1.90 17.67 -8.78
N ARG A 277 -1.48 18.52 -7.82
CA ARG A 277 -0.73 18.08 -6.62
C ARG A 277 -1.44 18.36 -5.32
N THR A 278 -2.59 19.05 -5.35
CA THR A 278 -3.30 19.43 -4.12
C THR A 278 -4.76 19.07 -4.25
N TYR A 279 -5.28 18.36 -3.26
CA TYR A 279 -6.69 18.01 -3.21
C TYR A 279 -7.22 17.99 -1.77
N THR A 280 -8.51 18.10 -1.65
CA THR A 280 -9.26 17.94 -0.41
C THR A 280 -10.27 16.81 -0.56
N TRP A 281 -10.62 16.17 0.55
CA TRP A 281 -11.58 15.07 0.55
C TRP A 281 -12.47 15.10 1.78
N VAL A 282 -13.62 14.47 1.65
CA VAL A 282 -14.45 14.02 2.74
C VAL A 282 -14.77 12.55 2.52
N GLU A 283 -14.61 11.74 3.56
CA GLU A 283 -14.89 10.31 3.53
C GLU A 283 -15.65 9.90 4.78
N GLY A 284 -16.53 8.92 4.64
CA GLY A 284 -17.21 8.29 5.74
C GLY A 284 -17.21 6.77 5.60
N ALA A 285 -16.97 6.07 6.70
CA ALA A 285 -17.13 4.63 6.78
C ALA A 285 -18.01 4.24 7.97
N TYR A 286 -18.77 3.18 7.77
CA TYR A 286 -19.61 2.56 8.77
C TYR A 286 -19.29 1.06 8.83
N TYR A 287 -19.08 0.57 10.04
CA TYR A 287 -18.72 -0.82 10.31
C TYR A 287 -19.84 -1.45 11.14
N ASP A 288 -20.51 -2.44 10.57
CA ASP A 288 -21.60 -3.18 11.19
C ASP A 288 -21.09 -4.55 11.71
N PRO A 289 -20.82 -4.67 13.01
CA PRO A 289 -20.51 -5.97 13.61
C PRO A 289 -21.80 -6.77 13.73
N ARG A 290 -21.92 -7.87 13.03
CA ARG A 290 -23.09 -8.79 13.07
C ARG A 290 -23.25 -9.51 14.39
N ALA A 291 -22.87 -8.89 15.51
CA ALA A 291 -22.83 -9.44 16.84
C ALA A 291 -23.75 -8.75 17.83
N LYS A 292 -24.48 -9.52 18.63
CA LYS A 292 -25.26 -8.97 19.75
C LYS A 292 -24.31 -8.36 20.81
N GLY A 293 -24.52 -7.07 21.11
CA GLY A 293 -23.80 -6.37 22.17
C GLY A 293 -22.47 -5.73 21.74
N VAL A 294 -22.06 -5.86 20.48
CA VAL A 294 -20.94 -5.11 19.92
C VAL A 294 -21.44 -3.79 19.34
N VAL A 295 -20.75 -2.70 19.66
CA VAL A 295 -21.18 -1.36 19.24
C VAL A 295 -20.73 -1.14 17.79
N GLU A 296 -21.67 -0.65 16.97
CA GLU A 296 -21.40 -0.13 15.63
C GLU A 296 -20.35 0.98 15.68
N ASN A 297 -19.50 1.02 14.67
CA ASN A 297 -18.46 2.04 14.56
C ASN A 297 -18.65 2.84 13.29
N TYR A 298 -18.33 4.13 13.35
CA TYR A 298 -18.23 4.98 12.19
C TYR A 298 -17.00 5.87 12.27
N LYS A 299 -16.50 6.27 11.13
CA LYS A 299 -15.43 7.24 10.96
C LYS A 299 -15.86 8.23 9.89
N VAL A 300 -15.73 9.53 10.15
CA VAL A 300 -15.89 10.60 9.16
C VAL A 300 -14.62 11.42 9.17
N VAL A 301 -14.12 11.71 8.00
CA VAL A 301 -12.82 12.38 7.80
C VAL A 301 -12.94 13.48 6.79
N VAL A 302 -12.35 14.63 7.08
CA VAL A 302 -12.17 15.74 6.13
C VAL A 302 -10.70 16.13 6.13
N GLY A 303 -10.08 16.12 4.96
CA GLY A 303 -8.65 16.34 4.87
C GLY A 303 -8.19 17.14 3.65
N VAL A 304 -6.92 17.49 3.68
CA VAL A 304 -6.19 18.12 2.59
C VAL A 304 -4.84 17.44 2.41
N ARG A 305 -4.44 17.24 1.17
CA ARG A 305 -3.14 16.66 0.80
C ARG A 305 -2.46 17.50 -0.27
N HIS A 306 -1.14 17.61 -0.10
CA HIS A 306 -0.24 18.16 -1.09
C HIS A 306 0.89 17.19 -1.40
N ASP A 307 1.12 16.92 -2.68
CA ASP A 307 2.24 16.13 -3.20
C ASP A 307 3.25 17.07 -3.87
N PHE A 308 4.56 16.87 -3.65
CA PHE A 308 5.64 17.69 -4.21
C PHE A 308 6.78 16.88 -4.83
#